data_681d528753f1e966e0a39c5a5f8b49c2
#
_entry.id   681d528753f1e966e0a39c5a5f8b49c2
#
_cell.length_a   1.000
_cell.length_b   1.000
_cell.length_c   1.000
_cell.angle_alpha   90.00
_cell.angle_beta   90.00
_cell.angle_gamma   90.00
#
_symmetry.space_group_name_H-M   'P 1'
#
loop_
_entity.id
_entity.type
_entity.pdbx_description
1 polymer ?
#
loop_
_entity_poly.entity_id
_entity_poly.type
_entity_poly.pdbx_seq_one_letter_code
_entity_poly.pdbx_strand_id
1 'polypeptide(L)'
;MKSISLISGYLFLISAIITGIAANGYLKTTEGFTKLNPTIFCIISIVVCIFCISKAMTVIPVGFTYATYGALTITAVTLFGIFKYNQTPNVFGTIGLVLIILGVILLNTYGKVK
;
A
#
# COMPACT_ATOMS: atom_id res chain seq x y z
N MET A 1 9.85 8.06 -22.13
CA MET A 1 10.47 8.37 -20.87
C MET A 1 11.54 7.35 -20.51
N LYS A 2 12.64 7.83 -20.00
CA LYS A 2 13.73 6.94 -19.66
C LYS A 2 13.38 6.12 -18.43
N SER A 3 13.63 4.83 -18.48
CA SER A 3 13.36 3.98 -17.33
C SER A 3 14.40 4.24 -16.23
N ILE A 4 13.96 4.09 -15.00
CA ILE A 4 14.82 4.19 -13.82
C ILE A 4 15.39 2.82 -13.52
N SER A 5 16.39 2.76 -12.67
CA SER A 5 16.96 1.47 -12.28
C SER A 5 15.97 0.69 -11.41
N LEU A 6 16.18 -0.62 -11.33
CA LEU A 6 15.32 -1.47 -10.50
C LEU A 6 15.38 -1.04 -9.03
N ILE A 7 16.56 -0.63 -8.57
CA ILE A 7 16.71 -0.15 -7.19
C ILE A 7 15.87 1.08 -6.97
N SER A 8 15.91 2.04 -7.90
CA SER A 8 15.07 3.24 -7.80
C SER A 8 13.59 2.89 -7.82
N GLY A 9 13.21 1.89 -8.65
CA GLY A 9 11.83 1.43 -8.70
C GLY A 9 11.34 0.93 -7.34
N TYR A 10 12.16 0.13 -6.66
CA TYR A 10 11.77 -0.35 -5.34
C TYR A 10 11.78 0.75 -4.29
N LEU A 11 12.69 1.73 -4.41
CA LEU A 11 12.65 2.88 -3.52
C LEU A 11 11.37 3.69 -3.69
N PHE A 12 10.93 3.89 -4.93
CA PHE A 12 9.65 4.54 -5.18
C PHE A 12 8.49 3.71 -4.63
N LEU A 13 8.56 2.39 -4.75
CA LEU A 13 7.51 1.51 -4.22
C LEU A 13 7.44 1.61 -2.70
N ILE A 14 8.58 1.60 -2.02
CA ILE A 14 8.63 1.76 -0.57
C ILE A 14 8.03 3.10 -0.16
N SER A 15 8.39 4.17 -0.87
CA SER A 15 7.82 5.50 -0.60
C SER A 15 6.30 5.50 -0.79
N ALA A 16 5.82 4.82 -1.83
CA ALA A 16 4.39 4.71 -2.07
C ALA A 16 3.69 3.96 -0.94
N ILE A 17 4.30 2.89 -0.45
CA ILE A 17 3.74 2.11 0.65
C ILE A 17 3.65 2.98 1.90
N ILE A 18 4.70 3.72 2.22
CA ILE A 18 4.72 4.59 3.40
C ILE A 18 3.63 5.65 3.30
N THR A 19 3.54 6.36 2.17
CA THR A 19 2.53 7.39 2.00
C THR A 19 1.13 6.80 1.93
N GLY A 20 0.99 5.61 1.34
CA GLY A 20 -0.29 4.92 1.29
C GLY A 20 -0.77 4.49 2.66
N ILE A 21 0.14 3.99 3.50
CA ILE A 21 -0.19 3.63 4.87
C ILE A 21 -0.67 4.86 5.65
N ALA A 22 0.05 5.97 5.51
CA ALA A 22 -0.34 7.21 6.18
C ALA A 22 -1.72 7.67 5.73
N ALA A 23 -1.95 7.71 4.41
CA ALA A 23 -3.22 8.16 3.87
C ALA A 23 -4.37 7.24 4.30
N ASN A 24 -4.20 5.94 4.09
CA ASN A 24 -5.28 5.00 4.37
C ASN A 24 -5.52 4.82 5.85
N GLY A 25 -4.46 4.87 6.66
CA GLY A 25 -4.60 4.74 8.10
C GLY A 25 -5.36 5.90 8.73
N TYR A 26 -5.20 7.09 8.20
CA TYR A 26 -5.89 8.28 8.71
C TYR A 26 -7.16 8.62 7.95
N LEU A 27 -7.52 7.83 6.95
CA LEU A 27 -8.70 8.10 6.15
C LEU A 27 -9.98 8.14 6.99
N LYS A 28 -10.05 7.28 8.01
CA LYS A 28 -11.19 7.24 8.92
C LYS A 28 -11.38 8.57 9.65
N THR A 29 -10.30 9.28 9.95
CA THR A 29 -10.38 10.55 10.70
C THR A 29 -10.99 11.67 9.87
N THR A 30 -11.11 11.50 8.56
CA THR A 30 -11.78 12.49 7.70
C THR A 30 -13.28 12.49 7.88
N GLU A 31 -13.83 11.42 8.45
CA GLU A 31 -15.29 11.25 8.65
C GLU A 31 -16.06 11.52 7.36
N GLY A 32 -15.66 10.80 6.30
CA GLY A 32 -16.32 10.96 5.02
C GLY A 32 -15.94 12.25 4.30
N PHE A 33 -14.72 12.73 4.54
CA PHE A 33 -14.22 13.98 3.96
C PHE A 33 -14.96 15.22 4.46
N THR A 34 -15.49 15.13 5.69
CA THR A 34 -16.13 16.30 6.32
C THR A 34 -15.15 17.11 7.16
N LYS A 35 -14.04 16.50 7.59
CA LYS A 35 -13.03 17.18 8.40
C LYS A 35 -11.93 17.70 7.47
N LEU A 36 -11.74 19.00 7.45
CA LEU A 36 -10.85 19.64 6.48
C LEU A 36 -9.38 19.22 6.61
N ASN A 37 -8.83 19.30 7.83
CA ASN A 37 -7.39 19.03 8.00
C ASN A 37 -7.02 17.58 7.68
N PRO A 38 -7.69 16.55 8.22
CA PRO A 38 -7.37 15.18 7.84
C PRO A 38 -7.63 14.90 6.37
N THR A 39 -8.64 15.52 5.79
CA THR A 39 -8.95 15.33 4.36
C THR A 39 -7.82 15.83 3.48
N ILE A 40 -7.30 17.02 3.78
CA ILE A 40 -6.17 17.59 3.00
C ILE A 40 -4.95 16.69 3.14
N PHE A 41 -4.63 16.24 4.35
CA PHE A 41 -3.51 15.35 4.57
C PHE A 41 -3.63 14.07 3.75
N CYS A 42 -4.82 13.45 3.77
CA CYS A 42 -5.04 12.21 3.03
C CYS A 42 -4.93 12.42 1.52
N ILE A 43 -5.49 13.51 1.01
CA ILE A 43 -5.45 13.78 -0.43
C ILE A 43 -4.02 14.00 -0.90
N ILE A 44 -3.25 14.80 -0.17
CA ILE A 44 -1.85 15.04 -0.53
C ILE A 44 -1.05 13.74 -0.48
N SER A 45 -1.24 12.95 0.56
CA SER A 45 -0.53 11.68 0.71
C SER A 45 -0.86 10.72 -0.42
N ILE A 46 -2.12 10.64 -0.84
CA ILE A 46 -2.52 9.74 -1.93
C ILE A 46 -1.96 10.21 -3.26
N VAL A 47 -1.90 11.51 -3.51
CA VAL A 47 -1.32 12.02 -4.75
C VAL A 47 0.16 11.65 -4.83
N VAL A 48 0.90 11.83 -3.74
CA VAL A 48 2.31 11.43 -3.69
C VAL A 48 2.45 9.91 -3.87
N CYS A 49 1.58 9.16 -3.22
CA CYS A 49 1.58 7.70 -3.31
C CYS A 49 1.41 7.23 -4.76
N ILE A 50 0.43 7.76 -5.46
CA ILE A 50 0.15 7.36 -6.84
C ILE A 50 1.30 7.75 -7.76
N PHE A 51 1.91 8.92 -7.54
CA PHE A 51 3.08 9.31 -8.30
C PHE A 51 4.21 8.30 -8.11
N CYS A 52 4.48 7.90 -6.87
CA CYS A 52 5.53 6.93 -6.58
C CYS A 52 5.23 5.56 -7.17
N ILE A 53 3.97 5.13 -7.12
CA ILE A 53 3.57 3.85 -7.74
C ILE A 53 3.82 3.90 -9.25
N SER A 54 3.45 5.00 -9.88
CA SER A 54 3.66 5.18 -11.31
C SER A 54 5.14 5.06 -11.68
N LYS A 55 6.01 5.65 -10.88
CA LYS A 55 7.45 5.56 -11.12
C LYS A 55 7.94 4.12 -10.94
N ALA A 56 7.45 3.42 -9.93
CA ALA A 56 7.83 2.02 -9.70
C ALA A 56 7.43 1.14 -10.88
N MET A 57 6.29 1.43 -11.48
CA MET A 57 5.79 0.64 -12.62
C MET A 57 6.61 0.79 -13.88
N THR A 58 7.53 1.75 -13.95
CA THR A 58 8.39 1.86 -15.12
C THR A 58 9.40 0.73 -15.19
N VAL A 59 9.69 0.06 -14.07
CA VAL A 59 10.66 -1.03 -14.02
C VAL A 59 10.13 -2.31 -13.39
N ILE A 60 9.03 -2.23 -12.64
CA ILE A 60 8.42 -3.39 -12.01
C ILE A 60 7.09 -3.65 -12.69
N PRO A 61 6.76 -4.92 -13.04
CA PRO A 61 5.47 -5.19 -13.68
C PRO A 61 4.30 -4.65 -12.88
N VAL A 62 3.27 -4.19 -13.58
CA VAL A 62 2.12 -3.52 -12.96
C VAL A 62 1.47 -4.39 -11.89
N GLY A 63 1.24 -5.66 -12.20
CA GLY A 63 0.61 -6.56 -11.22
C GLY A 63 1.46 -6.77 -9.99
N PHE A 64 2.78 -6.90 -10.18
CA PHE A 64 3.70 -7.09 -9.06
C PHE A 64 3.73 -5.85 -8.17
N THR A 65 3.75 -4.67 -8.79
CA THR A 65 3.75 -3.41 -8.06
C THR A 65 2.51 -3.27 -7.20
N TYR A 66 1.33 -3.47 -7.80
CA TYR A 66 0.08 -3.33 -7.06
C TYR A 66 -0.13 -4.41 -6.02
N ALA A 67 0.25 -5.65 -6.32
CA ALA A 67 0.10 -6.74 -5.35
C ALA A 67 0.96 -6.48 -4.12
N THR A 68 2.21 -6.07 -4.34
CA THR A 68 3.12 -5.78 -3.23
C THR A 68 2.66 -4.58 -2.43
N TYR A 69 2.30 -3.49 -3.13
CA TYR A 69 1.77 -2.30 -2.48
C TYR A 69 0.52 -2.65 -1.67
N GLY A 70 -0.42 -3.35 -2.29
CA GLY A 70 -1.69 -3.69 -1.66
C GLY A 70 -1.51 -4.56 -0.43
N ALA A 71 -0.69 -5.60 -0.54
CA ALA A 71 -0.51 -6.52 0.58
C ALA A 71 0.14 -5.84 1.78
N LEU A 72 1.20 -5.09 1.53
CA LEU A 72 1.90 -4.41 2.62
C LEU A 72 1.05 -3.29 3.22
N THR A 73 0.34 -2.55 2.36
CA THR A 73 -0.54 -1.49 2.84
C THR A 73 -1.72 -2.04 3.63
N ILE A 74 -2.37 -3.10 3.13
CA ILE A 74 -3.49 -3.72 3.84
C ILE A 74 -3.04 -4.24 5.20
N THR A 75 -1.89 -4.91 5.24
CA THR A 75 -1.38 -5.45 6.49
C THR A 75 -1.10 -4.34 7.49
N ALA A 76 -0.40 -3.29 7.05
CA ALA A 76 -0.05 -2.19 7.93
C ALA A 76 -1.28 -1.42 8.39
N VAL A 77 -2.23 -1.16 7.51
CA VAL A 77 -3.45 -0.44 7.85
C VAL A 77 -4.32 -1.26 8.80
N THR A 78 -4.34 -2.59 8.62
CA THR A 78 -5.07 -3.46 9.54
C THR A 78 -4.45 -3.40 10.93
N LEU A 79 -3.12 -3.46 11.02
CA LEU A 79 -2.45 -3.32 12.31
C LEU A 79 -2.72 -1.95 12.94
N PHE A 80 -2.69 -0.91 12.13
CA PHE A 80 -3.02 0.43 12.59
C PHE A 80 -4.44 0.49 13.14
N GLY A 81 -5.39 -0.13 12.45
CA GLY A 81 -6.78 -0.18 12.90
C GLY A 81 -6.94 -0.92 14.21
N ILE A 82 -6.17 -2.01 14.41
CA ILE A 82 -6.20 -2.75 15.66
C ILE A 82 -5.74 -1.86 16.81
N PHE A 83 -4.63 -1.16 16.64
CA PHE A 83 -4.05 -0.38 17.73
C PHE A 83 -4.73 0.96 17.95
N LYS A 84 -5.13 1.64 16.89
CA LYS A 84 -5.71 2.97 17.02
C LYS A 84 -7.23 2.95 17.15
N TYR A 85 -7.89 2.05 16.43
CA TYR A 85 -9.36 2.02 16.36
C TYR A 85 -9.98 0.81 17.03
N ASN A 86 -9.16 -0.07 17.63
CA ASN A 86 -9.62 -1.28 18.30
C ASN A 86 -10.41 -2.21 17.37
N GLN A 87 -10.01 -2.29 16.11
CA GLN A 87 -10.69 -3.09 15.09
C GLN A 87 -9.94 -4.40 14.91
N THR A 88 -10.26 -5.40 15.73
CA THR A 88 -9.57 -6.68 15.70
C THR A 88 -10.25 -7.63 14.72
N PRO A 89 -9.51 -8.20 13.74
CA PRO A 89 -10.11 -9.16 12.82
C PRO A 89 -10.39 -10.48 13.51
N ASN A 90 -11.40 -11.20 13.02
CA ASN A 90 -11.68 -12.54 13.51
C ASN A 90 -10.72 -13.54 12.87
N VAL A 91 -10.95 -14.85 13.15
CA VAL A 91 -10.07 -15.90 12.63
C VAL A 91 -10.04 -15.88 11.10
N PHE A 92 -11.20 -15.71 10.47
CA PHE A 92 -11.26 -15.72 9.00
C PHE A 92 -10.52 -14.51 8.41
N GLY A 93 -10.62 -13.34 9.05
CA GLY A 93 -9.87 -12.16 8.60
C GLY A 93 -8.38 -12.36 8.74
N THR A 94 -7.94 -12.95 9.84
CA THR A 94 -6.52 -13.25 10.06
C THR A 94 -6.00 -14.23 9.02
N ILE A 95 -6.75 -15.29 8.74
CA ILE A 95 -6.37 -16.27 7.71
C ILE A 95 -6.26 -15.58 6.35
N GLY A 96 -7.23 -14.72 6.02
CA GLY A 96 -7.19 -13.99 4.75
C GLY A 96 -5.96 -13.12 4.61
N LEU A 97 -5.59 -12.40 5.67
CA LEU A 97 -4.38 -11.57 5.65
C LEU A 97 -3.13 -12.40 5.45
N VAL A 98 -3.03 -13.54 6.12
CA VAL A 98 -1.90 -14.45 5.96
C VAL A 98 -1.82 -14.95 4.52
N LEU A 99 -2.94 -15.30 3.92
CA LEU A 99 -2.97 -15.77 2.54
C LEU A 99 -2.52 -14.68 1.57
N ILE A 100 -2.90 -13.43 1.80
CA ILE A 100 -2.47 -12.31 0.97
C ILE A 100 -0.95 -12.16 1.03
N ILE A 101 -0.39 -12.19 2.23
CA ILE A 101 1.04 -12.05 2.42
C ILE A 101 1.80 -13.18 1.76
N LEU A 102 1.34 -14.42 1.97
CA LEU A 102 1.97 -15.58 1.34
C LEU A 102 1.90 -15.52 -0.17
N GLY A 103 0.75 -15.08 -0.71
CA GLY A 103 0.59 -14.93 -2.16
C GLY A 103 1.55 -13.92 -2.75
N VAL A 104 1.75 -12.79 -2.07
CA VAL A 104 2.67 -11.76 -2.55
C VAL A 104 4.13 -12.21 -2.44
N ILE A 105 4.47 -12.93 -1.39
CA ILE A 105 5.82 -13.48 -1.26
C ILE A 105 6.08 -14.45 -2.42
N LEU A 106 5.12 -15.33 -2.71
CA LEU A 106 5.25 -16.26 -3.81
C LEU A 106 5.38 -15.54 -5.14
N LEU A 107 4.58 -14.51 -5.37
CA LEU A 107 4.59 -13.74 -6.60
C LEU A 107 5.95 -13.08 -6.82
N ASN A 108 6.50 -12.45 -5.79
CA ASN A 108 7.77 -11.73 -5.93
C ASN A 108 8.97 -12.65 -5.96
N THR A 109 8.86 -13.86 -5.44
CA THR A 109 9.96 -14.81 -5.39
C THR A 109 9.98 -15.70 -6.62
N TYR A 110 8.84 -16.23 -7.03
CA TYR A 110 8.76 -17.20 -8.10
C TYR A 110 7.91 -16.76 -9.29
N GLY A 111 7.11 -15.72 -9.12
CA GLY A 111 6.25 -15.25 -10.20
C GLY A 111 7.03 -14.63 -11.33
N LYS A 112 6.51 -14.74 -12.55
CA LYS A 112 7.13 -14.18 -13.74
C LYS A 112 6.07 -13.60 -14.64
N VAL A 113 6.48 -12.58 -15.39
CA VAL A 113 5.64 -11.99 -16.42
C VAL A 113 6.30 -12.28 -17.76
N LYS A 114 5.52 -12.77 -18.69
CA LYS A 114 6.03 -13.07 -20.02
C LYS A 114 6.23 -11.82 -20.85
#